data_2fb4684059a053fb12c68e6fe4695cfb
#
_entry.id   2fb4684059a053fb12c68e6fe4695cfb
#
_cell.length_a   1.000
_cell.length_b   1.000
_cell.length_c   1.000
_cell.angle_alpha   90.00
_cell.angle_beta   90.00
_cell.angle_gamma   90.00
#
_symmetry.space_group_name_H-M   'P 1'
#
loop_
_entity.id
_entity.type
_entity.pdbx_description
1 polymer ?
#
loop_
_entity_poly.entity_id
_entity_poly.type
_entity_poly.pdbx_seq_one_letter_code
_entity_poly.pdbx_strand_id
1 'polypeptide(L)'
;MTTTHSITTNSIKPHLSFWQIWNVSFGFLGVQFGFALQNANASRILSDLGANLESLSLFWLVAPIMGLIIQPIVGSASDNTWNRFGRRNPYILAGGFAAAIGMLLMPNSATLTTLITPLIFGAMMLALMDASFNLAFQPFRALVSDMVPAEQRNVGYSIQSFLINIGAVFGSILPFVLTNVIGLENSAKAGEVAPSVIWAFYIGASVMLGSVLWTVFRTKEYAPGTNGLAPLENNDNFNETEKPSTSITVKLSRFFALMKTMPTTMRQLALVQFFSWFALFIMWVYTMPAITQHIWGVDAKWFDPHFLEKIGTIPANIAAAKGAAGDWVGIIFAAYSLFAAIYSIFLSKLANTFGRKVIYSLSLLAGGIGYISIMFIENSQPTLVNLVITQITVPQGAVALFIPMIGVGMAWAAILAMPYAILAGSLPVKQTGVYMGIFNFTIAAPQIVSGIFAGWILTAVFDNHAINIIMLAGSSMILGAIAVYFVKDPAEQNAK
;
A
#
# COMPACT_ATOMS: atom_id res chain seq x y z
N MET A 1 17.20 38.11 -44.70
CA MET A 1 17.54 36.71 -44.53
C MET A 1 17.90 36.48 -43.09
N THR A 2 16.93 36.15 -42.26
CA THR A 2 17.11 35.84 -40.82
C THR A 2 17.05 34.32 -40.69
N THR A 3 18.20 33.71 -40.57
CA THR A 3 18.36 32.26 -40.32
C THR A 3 17.88 31.94 -38.90
N THR A 4 16.71 31.38 -38.82
CA THR A 4 16.17 30.72 -37.61
C THR A 4 16.99 29.46 -37.37
N HIS A 5 17.97 29.50 -36.45
CA HIS A 5 18.58 28.31 -35.90
C HIS A 5 17.53 27.55 -35.06
N SER A 6 16.94 26.54 -35.68
CA SER A 6 16.23 25.50 -34.92
C SER A 6 17.25 24.70 -34.13
N ILE A 7 17.39 25.02 -32.86
CA ILE A 7 18.16 24.20 -31.92
C ILE A 7 17.33 22.93 -31.63
N THR A 8 17.43 21.94 -32.49
CA THR A 8 17.05 20.56 -32.18
C THR A 8 18.17 19.97 -31.32
N THR A 9 18.20 20.30 -30.05
CA THR A 9 18.96 19.51 -29.08
C THR A 9 18.18 18.24 -28.79
N ASN A 10 18.43 17.20 -29.61
CA ASN A 10 18.17 15.81 -29.24
C ASN A 10 19.13 15.48 -28.08
N SER A 11 18.78 15.91 -26.87
CA SER A 11 19.57 15.59 -25.68
C SER A 11 19.20 14.19 -25.22
N ILE A 12 19.98 13.22 -25.71
CA ILE A 12 19.88 11.82 -25.29
C ILE A 12 20.29 11.75 -23.82
N LYS A 13 19.45 11.13 -22.97
CA LYS A 13 19.84 10.88 -21.57
C LYS A 13 21.10 10.03 -21.53
N PRO A 14 22.07 10.37 -20.65
CA PRO A 14 23.29 9.59 -20.55
C PRO A 14 22.99 8.18 -20.04
N HIS A 15 23.72 7.20 -20.54
CA HIS A 15 23.64 5.82 -20.07
C HIS A 15 24.12 5.75 -18.61
N LEU A 16 23.31 5.18 -17.71
CA LEU A 16 23.60 5.07 -16.28
C LEU A 16 24.24 3.71 -15.96
N SER A 17 25.21 3.70 -15.05
CA SER A 17 25.73 2.47 -14.48
C SER A 17 24.68 1.81 -13.56
N PHE A 18 24.86 0.50 -13.27
CA PHE A 18 24.02 -0.23 -12.34
C PHE A 18 23.88 0.49 -10.98
N TRP A 19 24.99 0.97 -10.43
CA TRP A 19 25.01 1.67 -9.14
C TRP A 19 24.32 3.04 -9.17
N GLN A 20 24.34 3.73 -10.29
CA GLN A 20 23.58 4.97 -10.45
C GLN A 20 22.06 4.69 -10.46
N ILE A 21 21.62 3.67 -11.19
CA ILE A 21 20.20 3.25 -11.19
C ILE A 21 19.76 2.76 -9.80
N TRP A 22 20.66 2.01 -9.12
CA TRP A 22 20.44 1.58 -7.73
C TRP A 22 20.23 2.78 -6.80
N ASN A 23 21.10 3.77 -6.84
CA ASN A 23 21.03 4.96 -6.00
C ASN A 23 19.74 5.77 -6.23
N VAL A 24 19.31 5.91 -7.49
CA VAL A 24 18.05 6.58 -7.86
C VAL A 24 16.84 5.88 -7.23
N SER A 25 16.90 4.56 -7.10
CA SER A 25 15.78 3.73 -6.63
C SER A 25 15.84 3.38 -5.14
N PHE A 26 16.99 3.57 -4.48
CA PHE A 26 17.26 3.05 -3.14
C PHE A 26 16.29 3.56 -2.07
N GLY A 27 15.85 4.81 -2.16
CA GLY A 27 14.89 5.38 -1.22
C GLY A 27 13.54 4.66 -1.20
N PHE A 28 13.17 3.95 -2.28
CA PHE A 28 11.97 3.12 -2.28
C PHE A 28 12.00 1.98 -1.27
N LEU A 29 13.19 1.44 -0.97
CA LEU A 29 13.35 0.43 0.08
C LEU A 29 12.81 0.95 1.42
N GLY A 30 13.22 2.16 1.83
CA GLY A 30 12.78 2.72 3.11
C GLY A 30 11.31 3.15 3.12
N VAL A 31 10.82 3.74 2.02
CA VAL A 31 9.41 4.11 1.89
C VAL A 31 8.53 2.87 2.02
N GLN A 32 8.89 1.79 1.32
CA GLN A 32 8.13 0.55 1.37
C GLN A 32 8.29 -0.21 2.68
N PHE A 33 9.47 -0.10 3.32
CA PHE A 33 9.71 -0.62 4.67
C PHE A 33 8.74 0.02 5.67
N GLY A 34 8.66 1.37 5.68
CA GLY A 34 7.75 2.10 6.56
C GLY A 34 6.28 1.78 6.28
N PHE A 35 5.89 1.73 5.01
CA PHE A 35 4.53 1.41 4.59
C PHE A 35 4.12 -0.02 4.98
N ALA A 36 5.00 -1.01 4.80
CA ALA A 36 4.73 -2.40 5.17
C ALA A 36 4.67 -2.59 6.70
N LEU A 37 5.56 -1.92 7.43
CA LEU A 37 5.53 -1.91 8.89
C LEU A 37 4.22 -1.30 9.43
N GLN A 38 3.76 -0.18 8.83
CA GLN A 38 2.47 0.42 9.13
C GLN A 38 1.33 -0.57 8.86
N ASN A 39 1.27 -1.15 7.66
CA ASN A 39 0.18 -2.06 7.28
C ASN A 39 0.09 -3.28 8.18
N ALA A 40 1.20 -3.81 8.64
CA ALA A 40 1.22 -4.96 9.54
C ALA A 40 0.81 -4.61 10.98
N ASN A 41 1.04 -3.37 11.42
CA ASN A 41 0.92 -3.02 12.84
C ASN A 41 -0.11 -1.93 13.17
N ALA A 42 -0.63 -1.17 12.18
CA ALA A 42 -1.53 -0.05 12.47
C ALA A 42 -2.81 -0.49 13.19
N SER A 43 -3.45 -1.57 12.76
CA SER A 43 -4.63 -2.12 13.44
C SER A 43 -4.32 -2.59 14.86
N ARG A 44 -3.14 -3.17 15.08
CA ARG A 44 -2.66 -3.55 16.41
C ARG A 44 -2.48 -2.32 17.31
N ILE A 45 -1.74 -1.32 16.84
CA ILE A 45 -1.49 -0.07 17.59
C ILE A 45 -2.80 0.63 17.92
N LEU A 46 -3.70 0.80 16.96
CA LEU A 46 -5.00 1.44 17.19
C LEU A 46 -5.86 0.65 18.20
N SER A 47 -5.85 -0.68 18.12
CA SER A 47 -6.56 -1.55 19.08
C SER A 47 -5.95 -1.46 20.47
N ASP A 48 -4.62 -1.41 20.58
CA ASP A 48 -3.92 -1.24 21.87
C ASP A 48 -4.18 0.14 22.49
N LEU A 49 -4.35 1.18 21.65
CA LEU A 49 -4.73 2.54 22.08
C LEU A 49 -6.23 2.71 22.36
N GLY A 50 -7.04 1.66 22.21
CA GLY A 50 -8.46 1.66 22.59
C GLY A 50 -9.45 1.74 21.42
N ALA A 51 -9.04 1.47 20.18
CA ALA A 51 -10.00 1.30 19.09
C ALA A 51 -10.74 -0.04 19.25
N ASN A 52 -12.07 0.00 19.17
CA ASN A 52 -12.88 -1.20 19.07
C ASN A 52 -12.89 -1.75 17.64
N LEU A 53 -13.37 -2.98 17.44
CA LEU A 53 -13.39 -3.64 16.14
C LEU A 53 -14.21 -2.88 15.08
N GLU A 54 -15.28 -2.19 15.50
CA GLU A 54 -16.12 -1.38 14.61
C GLU A 54 -15.37 -0.15 14.09
N SER A 55 -14.69 0.56 14.96
CA SER A 55 -14.00 1.81 14.61
C SER A 55 -12.68 1.61 13.83
N LEU A 56 -12.08 0.42 13.85
CA LEU A 56 -10.82 0.18 13.14
C LEU A 56 -10.88 0.57 11.67
N SER A 57 -11.94 0.18 10.95
CA SER A 57 -12.05 0.49 9.53
C SER A 57 -12.23 1.99 9.25
N LEU A 58 -12.84 2.73 10.18
CA LEU A 58 -12.99 4.18 10.05
C LEU A 58 -11.65 4.91 10.17
N PHE A 59 -10.77 4.47 11.07
CA PHE A 59 -9.42 5.05 11.17
C PHE A 59 -8.59 4.78 9.91
N TRP A 60 -8.75 3.62 9.28
CA TRP A 60 -8.08 3.28 8.03
C TRP A 60 -8.60 4.04 6.80
N LEU A 61 -9.75 4.72 6.88
CA LEU A 61 -10.27 5.59 5.79
C LEU A 61 -9.29 6.69 5.40
N VAL A 62 -8.43 7.08 6.30
CA VAL A 62 -7.43 8.12 6.06
C VAL A 62 -6.51 7.76 4.89
N ALA A 63 -6.08 6.50 4.80
CA ALA A 63 -5.15 6.03 3.77
C ALA A 63 -5.67 6.29 2.33
N PRO A 64 -6.85 5.78 1.90
CA PRO A 64 -7.36 6.02 0.56
C PRO A 64 -7.73 7.50 0.32
N ILE A 65 -8.19 8.22 1.34
CA ILE A 65 -8.51 9.65 1.22
C ILE A 65 -7.24 10.46 0.97
N MET A 66 -6.16 10.21 1.73
CA MET A 66 -4.88 10.88 1.53
C MET A 66 -4.28 10.53 0.15
N GLY A 67 -4.38 9.28 -0.29
CA GLY A 67 -3.96 8.89 -1.63
C GLY A 67 -4.68 9.66 -2.75
N LEU A 68 -5.99 9.85 -2.63
CA LEU A 68 -6.79 10.60 -3.62
C LEU A 68 -6.45 12.09 -3.66
N ILE A 69 -6.13 12.69 -2.52
CA ILE A 69 -5.88 14.13 -2.41
C ILE A 69 -4.41 14.45 -2.74
N ILE A 70 -3.49 13.76 -2.10
CA ILE A 70 -2.06 14.12 -2.13
C ILE A 70 -1.41 13.78 -3.47
N GLN A 71 -1.69 12.60 -4.04
CA GLN A 71 -1.00 12.16 -5.26
C GLN A 71 -1.18 13.12 -6.46
N PRO A 72 -2.38 13.58 -6.82
CA PRO A 72 -2.54 14.53 -7.94
C PRO A 72 -1.90 15.90 -7.67
N ILE A 73 -2.02 16.40 -6.41
CA ILE A 73 -1.45 17.68 -6.02
C ILE A 73 0.07 17.63 -6.12
N VAL A 74 0.69 16.61 -5.56
CA VAL A 74 2.15 16.43 -5.53
C VAL A 74 2.69 16.13 -6.92
N GLY A 75 2.00 15.31 -7.70
CA GLY A 75 2.37 15.03 -9.09
C GLY A 75 2.52 16.33 -9.87
N SER A 76 1.46 17.15 -9.91
CA SER A 76 1.47 18.45 -10.59
C SER A 76 2.49 19.44 -10.00
N ALA A 77 2.55 19.56 -8.68
CA ALA A 77 3.48 20.48 -8.02
C ALA A 77 4.94 20.11 -8.30
N SER A 78 5.28 18.82 -8.20
CA SER A 78 6.65 18.36 -8.46
C SER A 78 7.06 18.49 -9.93
N ASP A 79 6.11 18.47 -10.86
CA ASP A 79 6.38 18.71 -12.28
C ASP A 79 6.83 20.13 -12.56
N ASN A 80 6.34 21.10 -11.80
CA ASN A 80 6.59 22.54 -11.99
C ASN A 80 7.62 23.13 -11.00
N THR A 81 8.22 22.30 -10.16
CA THR A 81 9.25 22.74 -9.20
C THR A 81 10.66 22.55 -9.76
N TRP A 82 11.52 23.56 -9.51
CA TRP A 82 12.96 23.43 -9.68
C TRP A 82 13.68 24.28 -8.63
N ASN A 83 14.50 23.64 -7.81
CA ASN A 83 15.30 24.33 -6.80
C ASN A 83 16.69 23.70 -6.65
N ARG A 84 17.46 24.13 -5.66
CA ARG A 84 18.84 23.62 -5.41
C ARG A 84 18.92 22.11 -5.16
N PHE A 85 17.83 21.45 -4.75
CA PHE A 85 17.77 20.01 -4.52
C PHE A 85 17.26 19.25 -5.75
N GLY A 86 16.76 19.94 -6.77
CA GLY A 86 16.18 19.37 -7.96
C GLY A 86 14.67 19.59 -8.08
N ARG A 87 14.02 18.76 -8.88
CA ARG A 87 12.59 18.80 -9.18
C ARG A 87 11.77 17.89 -8.26
N ARG A 88 12.22 16.65 -8.07
CA ARG A 88 11.54 15.58 -7.31
C ARG A 88 12.02 15.49 -5.88
N ASN A 89 13.32 15.66 -5.66
CA ASN A 89 13.97 15.47 -4.37
C ASN A 89 13.36 16.28 -3.21
N PRO A 90 12.90 17.55 -3.39
CA PRO A 90 12.27 18.29 -2.30
C PRO A 90 11.03 17.59 -1.72
N TYR A 91 10.19 17.03 -2.58
CA TYR A 91 8.98 16.31 -2.18
C TYR A 91 9.30 14.96 -1.55
N ILE A 92 10.29 14.27 -2.08
CA ILE A 92 10.82 13.01 -1.53
C ILE A 92 11.36 13.24 -0.11
N LEU A 93 12.15 14.30 0.08
CA LEU A 93 12.66 14.67 1.40
C LEU A 93 11.54 15.03 2.37
N ALA A 94 10.62 15.91 1.96
CA ALA A 94 9.51 16.33 2.80
C ALA A 94 8.65 15.13 3.23
N GLY A 95 8.31 14.23 2.28
CA GLY A 95 7.60 13.00 2.57
C GLY A 95 8.38 12.07 3.50
N GLY A 96 9.68 11.88 3.26
CA GLY A 96 10.55 11.05 4.11
C GLY A 96 10.65 11.56 5.55
N PHE A 97 10.87 12.86 5.74
CA PHE A 97 10.91 13.47 7.08
C PHE A 97 9.56 13.39 7.80
N ALA A 98 8.47 13.75 7.13
CA ALA A 98 7.15 13.73 7.74
C ALA A 98 6.69 12.30 8.08
N ALA A 99 6.99 11.31 7.22
CA ALA A 99 6.74 9.91 7.52
C ALA A 99 7.55 9.42 8.73
N ALA A 100 8.85 9.75 8.80
CA ALA A 100 9.70 9.40 9.93
C ALA A 100 9.16 10.00 11.24
N ILE A 101 8.71 11.26 11.23
CA ILE A 101 8.05 11.88 12.39
C ILE A 101 6.78 11.10 12.78
N GLY A 102 5.91 10.79 11.83
CA GLY A 102 4.71 9.99 12.09
C GLY A 102 5.04 8.62 12.70
N MET A 103 6.06 7.94 12.16
CA MET A 103 6.54 6.66 12.68
C MET A 103 7.12 6.74 14.10
N LEU A 104 7.78 7.84 14.45
CA LEU A 104 8.28 8.04 15.81
C LEU A 104 7.15 8.36 16.80
N LEU A 105 6.16 9.14 16.39
CA LEU A 105 5.11 9.64 17.28
C LEU A 105 3.95 8.66 17.46
N MET A 106 3.55 7.93 16.42
CA MET A 106 2.39 7.03 16.45
C MET A 106 2.46 5.98 17.59
N PRO A 107 3.53 5.20 17.74
CA PRO A 107 3.57 4.20 18.80
C PRO A 107 3.74 4.80 20.22
N ASN A 108 4.12 6.08 20.32
CA ASN A 108 4.26 6.81 21.56
C ASN A 108 3.02 7.64 21.94
N SER A 109 1.89 7.44 21.28
CA SER A 109 0.66 8.21 21.49
C SER A 109 0.21 8.25 22.94
N ALA A 110 0.36 7.15 23.66
CA ALA A 110 -0.04 7.04 25.08
C ALA A 110 0.76 7.97 26.02
N THR A 111 2.03 8.21 25.70
CA THR A 111 2.94 8.98 26.58
C THR A 111 3.04 10.46 26.21
N LEU A 112 2.71 10.80 24.95
CA LEU A 112 2.91 12.14 24.41
C LEU A 112 1.70 13.07 24.54
N THR A 113 0.51 12.54 24.87
CA THR A 113 -0.71 13.32 24.81
C THR A 113 -1.39 13.49 26.17
N THR A 114 -1.67 14.76 26.52
CA THR A 114 -2.47 15.15 27.68
C THR A 114 -3.75 15.89 27.30
N LEU A 115 -3.82 16.41 26.09
CA LEU A 115 -4.93 17.28 25.59
C LEU A 115 -5.96 16.53 24.75
N ILE A 116 -5.54 15.46 24.07
CA ILE A 116 -6.38 14.61 23.20
C ILE A 116 -6.17 13.15 23.58
N THR A 117 -7.13 12.29 23.26
CA THR A 117 -6.98 10.86 23.57
C THR A 117 -5.83 10.24 22.77
N PRO A 118 -5.08 9.27 23.35
CA PRO A 118 -4.01 8.57 22.63
C PRO A 118 -4.47 7.97 21.30
N LEU A 119 -5.68 7.46 21.25
CA LEU A 119 -6.27 6.89 20.04
C LEU A 119 -6.42 7.93 18.91
N ILE A 120 -6.96 9.13 19.21
CA ILE A 120 -7.10 10.19 18.22
C ILE A 120 -5.73 10.66 17.74
N PHE A 121 -4.77 10.81 18.66
CA PHE A 121 -3.40 11.18 18.28
C PHE A 121 -2.74 10.11 17.40
N GLY A 122 -2.88 8.84 17.75
CA GLY A 122 -2.40 7.72 16.92
C GLY A 122 -3.01 7.72 15.52
N ALA A 123 -4.32 7.97 15.42
CA ALA A 123 -5.00 8.10 14.14
C ALA A 123 -4.53 9.32 13.31
N MET A 124 -4.25 10.45 13.97
CA MET A 124 -3.64 11.62 13.30
C MET A 124 -2.23 11.32 12.79
N MET A 125 -1.43 10.55 13.54
CA MET A 125 -0.10 10.13 13.10
C MET A 125 -0.18 9.11 11.96
N LEU A 126 -1.15 8.21 11.97
CA LEU A 126 -1.45 7.34 10.83
C LEU A 126 -1.77 8.18 9.59
N ALA A 127 -2.62 9.21 9.74
CA ALA A 127 -2.93 10.15 8.67
C ALA A 127 -1.69 10.86 8.12
N LEU A 128 -0.83 11.32 9.01
CA LEU A 128 0.44 11.96 8.64
C LEU A 128 1.35 11.01 7.86
N MET A 129 1.46 9.75 8.31
CA MET A 129 2.26 8.73 7.62
C MET A 129 1.71 8.45 6.23
N ASP A 130 0.40 8.21 6.08
CA ASP A 130 -0.22 7.94 4.77
C ASP A 130 -0.07 9.13 3.82
N ALA A 131 -0.31 10.35 4.29
CA ALA A 131 -0.08 11.56 3.50
C ALA A 131 1.39 11.67 3.05
N SER A 132 2.31 11.37 3.95
CA SER A 132 3.76 11.47 3.72
C SER A 132 4.28 10.40 2.76
N PHE A 133 3.82 9.17 2.87
CA PHE A 133 4.15 8.13 1.89
C PHE A 133 3.63 8.49 0.50
N ASN A 134 2.40 8.98 0.38
CA ASN A 134 1.84 9.43 -0.89
C ASN A 134 2.59 10.66 -1.45
N LEU A 135 3.08 11.54 -0.57
CA LEU A 135 3.93 12.68 -0.95
C LEU A 135 5.25 12.22 -1.59
N ALA A 136 5.84 11.11 -1.11
CA ALA A 136 7.10 10.57 -1.61
C ALA A 136 6.92 9.66 -2.85
N PHE A 137 5.88 8.83 -2.89
CA PHE A 137 5.71 7.78 -3.91
C PHE A 137 5.70 8.30 -5.34
N GLN A 138 4.92 9.35 -5.63
CA GLN A 138 4.78 9.85 -7.00
C GLN A 138 6.07 10.50 -7.52
N PRO A 139 6.73 11.41 -6.77
CA PRO A 139 8.04 11.94 -7.17
C PRO A 139 9.10 10.86 -7.35
N PHE A 140 9.13 9.81 -6.52
CA PHE A 140 10.07 8.70 -6.68
C PHE A 140 9.86 7.94 -8.00
N ARG A 141 8.62 7.61 -8.35
CA ARG A 141 8.32 6.94 -9.63
C ARG A 141 8.73 7.81 -10.82
N ALA A 142 8.44 9.11 -10.73
CA ALA A 142 8.83 10.07 -11.74
C ALA A 142 10.36 10.23 -11.84
N LEU A 143 11.08 10.20 -10.71
CA LEU A 143 12.55 10.31 -10.67
C LEU A 143 13.23 9.22 -11.51
N VAL A 144 12.79 7.97 -11.41
CA VAL A 144 13.33 6.89 -12.26
C VAL A 144 13.06 7.17 -13.74
N SER A 145 11.84 7.59 -14.08
CA SER A 145 11.48 7.96 -15.45
C SER A 145 12.28 9.16 -15.98
N ASP A 146 12.54 10.16 -15.12
CA ASP A 146 13.26 11.38 -15.46
C ASP A 146 14.76 11.13 -15.64
N MET A 147 15.36 10.25 -14.82
CA MET A 147 16.82 10.01 -14.81
C MET A 147 17.27 8.91 -15.78
N VAL A 148 16.49 7.83 -15.90
CA VAL A 148 16.91 6.63 -16.64
C VAL A 148 16.55 6.76 -18.14
N PRO A 149 17.50 6.53 -19.08
CA PRO A 149 17.22 6.55 -20.50
C PRO A 149 16.25 5.42 -20.91
N ALA A 150 15.57 5.58 -22.06
CA ALA A 150 14.50 4.69 -22.50
C ALA A 150 14.94 3.21 -22.57
N GLU A 151 16.17 2.96 -23.04
CA GLU A 151 16.75 1.63 -23.22
C GLU A 151 16.98 0.91 -21.88
N GLN A 152 17.21 1.66 -20.80
CA GLN A 152 17.47 1.13 -19.46
C GLN A 152 16.26 1.17 -18.52
N ARG A 153 15.10 1.71 -18.94
CA ARG A 153 13.92 1.86 -18.07
C ARG A 153 13.45 0.54 -17.48
N ASN A 154 13.48 -0.54 -18.25
CA ASN A 154 13.09 -1.86 -17.75
C ASN A 154 13.99 -2.29 -16.58
N VAL A 155 15.30 -2.08 -16.68
CA VAL A 155 16.27 -2.35 -15.60
C VAL A 155 15.98 -1.45 -14.40
N GLY A 156 15.74 -0.16 -14.63
CA GLY A 156 15.40 0.82 -13.59
C GLY A 156 14.18 0.40 -12.77
N TYR A 157 13.08 0.08 -13.43
CA TYR A 157 11.86 -0.38 -12.74
C TYR A 157 12.00 -1.76 -12.10
N SER A 158 12.84 -2.64 -12.66
CA SER A 158 13.13 -3.94 -12.04
C SER A 158 13.89 -3.78 -10.72
N ILE A 159 14.92 -2.92 -10.69
CA ILE A 159 15.66 -2.59 -9.46
C ILE A 159 14.73 -1.93 -8.43
N GLN A 160 13.88 -0.99 -8.87
CA GLN A 160 12.90 -0.36 -8.01
C GLN A 160 11.94 -1.39 -7.40
N SER A 161 11.39 -2.30 -8.21
CA SER A 161 10.48 -3.35 -7.73
C SER A 161 11.18 -4.30 -6.75
N PHE A 162 12.43 -4.65 -7.00
CA PHE A 162 13.25 -5.44 -6.09
C PHE A 162 13.39 -4.77 -4.73
N LEU A 163 13.77 -3.48 -4.70
CA LEU A 163 13.95 -2.70 -3.48
C LEU A 163 12.63 -2.51 -2.70
N ILE A 164 11.53 -2.30 -3.41
CA ILE A 164 10.17 -2.26 -2.85
C ILE A 164 9.84 -3.56 -2.10
N ASN A 165 10.04 -4.71 -2.76
CA ASN A 165 9.72 -6.00 -2.16
C ASN A 165 10.63 -6.34 -0.98
N ILE A 166 11.92 -6.05 -1.08
CA ILE A 166 12.87 -6.21 0.04
C ILE A 166 12.44 -5.34 1.23
N GLY A 167 12.12 -4.07 0.99
CA GLY A 167 11.63 -3.16 2.04
C GLY A 167 10.35 -3.68 2.68
N ALA A 168 9.40 -4.18 1.88
CA ALA A 168 8.14 -4.74 2.38
C ALA A 168 8.36 -5.96 3.29
N VAL A 169 9.19 -6.91 2.87
CA VAL A 169 9.47 -8.12 3.64
C VAL A 169 10.12 -7.75 4.99
N PHE A 170 11.22 -6.99 4.96
CA PHE A 170 11.93 -6.64 6.19
C PHE A 170 11.09 -5.72 7.11
N GLY A 171 10.32 -4.79 6.56
CA GLY A 171 9.43 -3.93 7.35
C GLY A 171 8.34 -4.74 8.05
N SER A 172 7.72 -5.70 7.36
CA SER A 172 6.66 -6.52 7.92
C SER A 172 7.15 -7.45 9.04
N ILE A 173 8.32 -8.08 8.90
CA ILE A 173 8.82 -9.07 9.88
C ILE A 173 9.57 -8.44 11.05
N LEU A 174 9.86 -7.14 11.03
CA LEU A 174 10.75 -6.52 12.02
C LEU A 174 10.28 -6.67 13.47
N PRO A 175 8.99 -6.44 13.83
CA PRO A 175 8.53 -6.66 15.21
C PRO A 175 8.76 -8.09 15.68
N PHE A 176 8.51 -9.08 14.83
CA PHE A 176 8.77 -10.48 15.12
C PHE A 176 10.26 -10.75 15.43
N VAL A 177 11.18 -10.19 14.64
CA VAL A 177 12.63 -10.33 14.86
C VAL A 177 13.03 -9.69 16.20
N LEU A 178 12.50 -8.51 16.50
CA LEU A 178 12.78 -7.82 17.76
C LEU A 178 12.27 -8.60 18.97
N THR A 179 11.13 -9.27 18.86
CA THR A 179 10.59 -10.11 19.92
C THR A 179 11.36 -11.41 20.07
N ASN A 180 11.50 -12.19 18.98
CA ASN A 180 11.90 -13.59 19.07
C ASN A 180 13.40 -13.84 18.90
N VAL A 181 14.16 -12.84 18.41
CA VAL A 181 15.63 -12.94 18.25
C VAL A 181 16.34 -12.02 19.24
N ILE A 182 15.85 -10.79 19.42
CA ILE A 182 16.47 -9.80 20.32
C ILE A 182 15.90 -9.90 21.74
N GLY A 183 14.66 -10.46 21.89
CA GLY A 183 14.05 -10.68 23.20
C GLY A 183 13.33 -9.45 23.76
N LEU A 184 12.89 -8.51 22.92
CA LEU A 184 12.08 -7.39 23.38
C LEU A 184 10.67 -7.84 23.77
N GLU A 185 10.13 -7.21 24.81
CA GLU A 185 8.77 -7.47 25.28
C GLU A 185 7.74 -7.16 24.19
N ASN A 186 6.81 -8.09 23.97
CA ASN A 186 5.77 -8.04 22.94
C ASN A 186 4.36 -7.83 23.50
N SER A 187 4.23 -7.77 24.80
CA SER A 187 2.98 -7.47 25.51
C SER A 187 2.94 -6.01 25.92
N ALA A 188 1.76 -5.42 25.91
CA ALA A 188 1.52 -4.06 26.36
C ALA A 188 0.43 -4.04 27.41
N LYS A 189 0.49 -3.06 28.32
CA LYS A 189 -0.63 -2.72 29.19
C LYS A 189 -1.76 -2.07 28.38
N ALA A 190 -2.97 -2.08 28.93
CA ALA A 190 -4.09 -1.42 28.29
C ALA A 190 -3.77 0.06 28.02
N GLY A 191 -3.98 0.51 26.81
CA GLY A 191 -3.69 1.88 26.38
C GLY A 191 -2.23 2.17 25.99
N GLU A 192 -1.34 1.18 26.06
CA GLU A 192 0.09 1.30 25.68
C GLU A 192 0.39 0.41 24.48
N VAL A 193 1.45 0.74 23.74
CA VAL A 193 1.95 -0.07 22.60
C VAL A 193 3.13 -0.92 23.06
N ALA A 194 3.22 -2.16 22.57
CA ALA A 194 4.28 -3.09 22.93
C ALA A 194 5.68 -2.55 22.56
N PRO A 195 6.70 -2.73 23.45
CA PRO A 195 8.07 -2.26 23.19
C PRO A 195 8.68 -2.74 21.88
N SER A 196 8.43 -3.99 21.48
CA SER A 196 8.90 -4.53 20.19
C SER A 196 8.36 -3.72 18.98
N VAL A 197 7.10 -3.29 19.05
CA VAL A 197 6.49 -2.45 18.01
C VAL A 197 7.06 -1.03 18.03
N ILE A 198 7.22 -0.43 19.22
CA ILE A 198 7.83 0.91 19.36
C ILE A 198 9.21 0.94 18.72
N TRP A 199 10.08 -0.02 19.08
CA TRP A 199 11.43 -0.11 18.51
C TRP A 199 11.42 -0.43 17.01
N ALA A 200 10.48 -1.25 16.53
CA ALA A 200 10.33 -1.49 15.09
C ALA A 200 10.04 -0.20 14.33
N PHE A 201 9.19 0.66 14.87
CA PHE A 201 8.89 1.96 14.25
C PHE A 201 10.07 2.93 14.32
N TYR A 202 10.89 2.91 15.39
CA TYR A 202 12.11 3.72 15.47
C TYR A 202 13.15 3.29 14.42
N ILE A 203 13.37 1.99 14.30
CA ILE A 203 14.26 1.43 13.26
C ILE A 203 13.70 1.74 11.87
N GLY A 204 12.38 1.55 11.67
CA GLY A 204 11.71 1.86 10.42
C GLY A 204 11.86 3.32 10.01
N ALA A 205 11.68 4.25 10.95
CA ALA A 205 11.89 5.68 10.73
C ALA A 205 13.34 5.98 10.30
N SER A 206 14.31 5.31 10.95
CA SER A 206 15.74 5.44 10.64
C SER A 206 16.09 4.88 9.26
N VAL A 207 15.55 3.71 8.90
CA VAL A 207 15.72 3.10 7.57
C VAL A 207 15.08 3.96 6.48
N MET A 208 13.84 4.43 6.73
CA MET A 208 13.12 5.33 5.84
C MET A 208 13.94 6.60 5.56
N LEU A 209 14.32 7.30 6.60
CA LEU A 209 15.04 8.56 6.47
C LEU A 209 16.43 8.34 5.86
N GLY A 210 17.16 7.33 6.31
CA GLY A 210 18.51 7.01 5.80
C GLY A 210 18.49 6.67 4.31
N SER A 211 17.53 5.87 3.84
CA SER A 211 17.42 5.49 2.42
C SER A 211 16.98 6.66 1.53
N VAL A 212 16.07 7.50 2.03
CA VAL A 212 15.64 8.73 1.33
C VAL A 212 16.81 9.70 1.20
N LEU A 213 17.51 9.97 2.30
CA LEU A 213 18.71 10.84 2.29
C LEU A 213 19.78 10.29 1.36
N TRP A 214 20.03 8.97 1.38
CA TRP A 214 20.98 8.34 0.45
C TRP A 214 20.63 8.64 -0.99
N THR A 215 19.39 8.41 -1.40
CA THR A 215 18.95 8.70 -2.79
C THR A 215 19.14 10.17 -3.13
N VAL A 216 18.66 11.07 -2.29
CA VAL A 216 18.72 12.52 -2.56
C VAL A 216 20.16 13.03 -2.67
N PHE A 217 21.08 12.59 -1.79
CA PHE A 217 22.47 13.03 -1.83
C PHE A 217 23.29 12.37 -2.96
N ARG A 218 22.91 11.16 -3.38
CA ARG A 218 23.61 10.42 -4.43
C ARG A 218 23.04 10.64 -5.83
N THR A 219 21.86 11.23 -5.95
CA THR A 219 21.17 11.47 -7.23
C THR A 219 21.09 12.95 -7.53
N LYS A 220 21.84 13.39 -8.53
CA LYS A 220 21.75 14.76 -9.05
C LYS A 220 20.78 14.78 -10.22
N GLU A 221 19.64 15.42 -10.05
CA GLU A 221 18.62 15.55 -11.09
C GLU A 221 19.10 16.42 -12.26
N TYR A 222 18.60 16.10 -13.46
CA TYR A 222 18.83 16.90 -14.65
C TYR A 222 17.99 18.18 -14.63
N ALA A 223 18.58 19.29 -15.07
CA ALA A 223 17.84 20.54 -15.17
C ALA A 223 16.71 20.47 -16.23
N PRO A 224 15.56 21.11 -16.00
CA PRO A 224 14.49 21.19 -16.99
C PRO A 224 15.01 21.76 -18.32
N GLY A 225 14.53 21.19 -19.43
CA GLY A 225 15.01 21.56 -20.77
C GLY A 225 16.36 20.96 -21.18
N THR A 226 16.98 20.13 -20.32
CA THR A 226 18.22 19.43 -20.62
C THR A 226 18.03 17.91 -20.61
N ASN A 227 18.93 17.15 -21.26
CA ASN A 227 18.95 15.68 -21.22
C ASN A 227 17.58 15.02 -21.49
N GLY A 228 16.76 15.57 -22.40
CA GLY A 228 15.47 15.02 -22.77
C GLY A 228 14.34 15.23 -21.75
N LEU A 229 14.56 16.06 -20.71
CA LEU A 229 13.50 16.53 -19.82
C LEU A 229 12.75 17.70 -20.46
N ALA A 230 11.42 17.71 -20.34
CA ALA A 230 10.61 18.85 -20.76
C ALA A 230 11.03 20.10 -19.95
N PRO A 231 11.04 21.29 -20.59
CA PRO A 231 11.16 22.56 -19.89
C PRO A 231 10.04 22.69 -18.86
N LEU A 232 10.25 23.54 -17.83
CA LEU A 232 9.15 23.94 -16.95
C LEU A 232 8.09 24.64 -17.81
N GLU A 233 6.83 24.28 -17.65
CA GLU A 233 5.73 25.02 -18.26
C GLU A 233 5.70 26.42 -17.65
N ASN A 234 6.09 27.43 -18.46
CA ASN A 234 5.83 28.81 -18.10
C ASN A 234 4.32 29.01 -18.10
N ASN A 235 3.76 29.37 -16.97
CA ASN A 235 2.32 29.71 -16.83
C ASN A 235 1.86 30.88 -17.71
N ASP A 236 2.77 31.51 -18.45
CA ASP A 236 2.47 32.65 -19.32
C ASP A 236 1.84 32.29 -20.68
N ASN A 237 1.81 30.98 -21.03
CA ASN A 237 1.28 30.48 -22.31
C ASN A 237 -0.02 29.65 -22.16
N PHE A 238 -0.79 29.85 -21.11
CA PHE A 238 -2.18 29.38 -21.13
C PHE A 238 -2.94 30.28 -22.13
N ASN A 239 -3.12 29.78 -23.34
CA ASN A 239 -4.06 30.36 -24.30
C ASN A 239 -5.36 30.66 -23.56
N GLU A 240 -5.89 31.86 -23.73
CA GLU A 240 -7.03 32.46 -23.05
C GLU A 240 -8.36 31.69 -23.14
N THR A 241 -8.38 30.51 -23.71
CA THR A 241 -9.59 29.69 -23.89
C THR A 241 -9.91 28.75 -22.73
N GLU A 242 -8.99 28.49 -21.79
CA GLU A 242 -9.30 27.72 -20.57
C GLU A 242 -8.65 28.37 -19.33
N LYS A 243 -9.24 29.44 -18.81
CA LYS A 243 -8.96 29.87 -17.43
C LYS A 243 -9.30 28.71 -16.50
N PRO A 244 -8.34 28.19 -15.71
CA PRO A 244 -8.67 27.16 -14.72
C PRO A 244 -9.69 27.78 -13.76
N SER A 245 -10.93 27.35 -13.86
CA SER A 245 -11.95 27.78 -12.90
C SER A 245 -11.50 27.30 -11.52
N THR A 246 -11.25 28.27 -10.64
CA THR A 246 -10.77 28.05 -9.28
C THR A 246 -11.81 27.40 -8.37
N SER A 247 -13.06 27.27 -8.84
CA SER A 247 -14.15 26.69 -8.06
C SER A 247 -14.04 25.17 -7.98
N ILE A 248 -13.99 24.65 -6.75
CA ILE A 248 -14.03 23.19 -6.46
C ILE A 248 -15.24 22.54 -7.10
N THR A 249 -16.39 23.23 -7.14
CA THR A 249 -17.63 22.73 -7.75
C THR A 249 -17.47 22.44 -9.26
N VAL A 250 -16.77 23.29 -9.99
CA VAL A 250 -16.52 23.10 -11.43
C VAL A 250 -15.52 21.96 -11.67
N LYS A 251 -14.50 21.83 -10.83
CA LYS A 251 -13.57 20.68 -10.90
C LYS A 251 -14.29 19.37 -10.61
N LEU A 252 -15.16 19.35 -9.62
CA LEU A 252 -15.98 18.17 -9.27
C LEU A 252 -16.95 17.83 -10.41
N SER A 253 -17.67 18.80 -10.97
CA SER A 253 -18.61 18.58 -12.07
C SER A 253 -17.91 18.05 -13.32
N ARG A 254 -16.70 18.56 -13.63
CA ARG A 254 -15.85 18.05 -14.73
C ARG A 254 -15.39 16.61 -14.45
N PHE A 255 -15.01 16.30 -13.23
CA PHE A 255 -14.64 14.95 -12.82
C PHE A 255 -15.81 13.96 -13.03
N PHE A 256 -17.02 14.30 -12.55
CA PHE A 256 -18.20 13.46 -12.74
C PHE A 256 -18.63 13.35 -14.22
N ALA A 257 -18.44 14.41 -15.00
CA ALA A 257 -18.67 14.37 -16.46
C ALA A 257 -17.71 13.39 -17.15
N LEU A 258 -16.42 13.42 -16.77
CA LEU A 258 -15.41 12.49 -17.30
C LEU A 258 -15.66 11.04 -16.85
N MET A 259 -16.18 10.82 -15.65
CA MET A 259 -16.61 9.47 -15.22
C MET A 259 -17.74 8.92 -16.12
N LYS A 260 -18.67 9.75 -16.55
CA LYS A 260 -19.74 9.34 -17.50
C LYS A 260 -19.21 8.98 -18.89
N THR A 261 -18.09 9.58 -19.31
CA THR A 261 -17.45 9.35 -20.61
C THR A 261 -16.35 8.29 -20.57
N MET A 262 -16.20 7.57 -19.47
CA MET A 262 -15.22 6.48 -19.34
C MET A 262 -15.36 5.45 -20.46
N PRO A 263 -14.24 5.01 -21.08
CA PRO A 263 -14.24 3.87 -22.01
C PRO A 263 -14.87 2.62 -21.39
N THR A 264 -15.54 1.81 -22.21
CA THR A 264 -16.24 0.62 -21.74
C THR A 264 -15.33 -0.33 -20.95
N THR A 265 -14.12 -0.59 -21.45
CA THR A 265 -13.10 -1.41 -20.76
C THR A 265 -12.78 -0.85 -19.37
N MET A 266 -12.63 0.46 -19.25
CA MET A 266 -12.31 1.10 -17.97
C MET A 266 -13.46 0.97 -16.96
N ARG A 267 -14.73 1.11 -17.39
CA ARG A 267 -15.90 0.89 -16.51
C ARG A 267 -15.99 -0.55 -16.03
N GLN A 268 -15.70 -1.50 -16.92
CA GLN A 268 -15.69 -2.93 -16.59
C GLN A 268 -14.55 -3.26 -15.61
N LEU A 269 -13.36 -2.70 -15.83
CA LEU A 269 -12.25 -2.83 -14.88
C LEU A 269 -12.56 -2.15 -13.55
N ALA A 270 -13.29 -1.03 -13.51
CA ALA A 270 -13.69 -0.38 -12.29
C ALA A 270 -14.53 -1.31 -11.38
N LEU A 271 -15.37 -2.16 -11.97
CA LEU A 271 -16.13 -3.16 -11.22
C LEU A 271 -15.21 -4.24 -10.61
N VAL A 272 -14.22 -4.72 -11.37
CA VAL A 272 -13.21 -5.67 -10.87
C VAL A 272 -12.40 -5.04 -9.74
N GLN A 273 -11.96 -3.79 -9.92
CA GLN A 273 -11.23 -3.03 -8.92
C GLN A 273 -12.07 -2.82 -7.65
N PHE A 274 -13.37 -2.57 -7.80
CA PHE A 274 -14.25 -2.42 -6.63
C PHE A 274 -14.18 -3.66 -5.74
N PHE A 275 -14.39 -4.84 -6.27
CA PHE A 275 -14.39 -6.07 -5.49
C PHE A 275 -13.00 -6.44 -4.94
N SER A 276 -11.95 -6.26 -5.72
CA SER A 276 -10.60 -6.63 -5.30
C SER A 276 -10.02 -5.69 -4.24
N TRP A 277 -10.19 -4.37 -4.38
CA TRP A 277 -9.70 -3.40 -3.39
C TRP A 277 -10.55 -3.34 -2.13
N PHE A 278 -11.85 -3.64 -2.22
CA PHE A 278 -12.70 -3.88 -1.06
C PHE A 278 -12.16 -5.02 -0.20
N ALA A 279 -11.81 -6.14 -0.84
CA ALA A 279 -11.25 -7.30 -0.17
C ALA A 279 -9.88 -7.03 0.47
N LEU A 280 -8.98 -6.35 -0.26
CA LEU A 280 -7.65 -6.00 0.24
C LEU A 280 -7.71 -5.06 1.44
N PHE A 281 -8.61 -4.08 1.42
CA PHE A 281 -8.80 -3.18 2.55
C PHE A 281 -9.21 -3.93 3.81
N ILE A 282 -10.18 -4.83 3.70
CA ILE A 282 -10.60 -5.69 4.82
C ILE A 282 -9.42 -6.52 5.34
N MET A 283 -8.61 -7.08 4.47
CA MET A 283 -7.42 -7.83 4.86
C MET A 283 -6.48 -6.97 5.75
N TRP A 284 -6.14 -5.78 5.31
CA TRP A 284 -5.21 -4.94 6.07
C TRP A 284 -5.77 -4.52 7.43
N VAL A 285 -7.07 -4.26 7.49
CA VAL A 285 -7.72 -3.81 8.73
C VAL A 285 -7.95 -4.96 9.71
N TYR A 286 -8.48 -6.08 9.23
CA TYR A 286 -9.07 -7.11 10.10
C TYR A 286 -8.29 -8.42 10.20
N THR A 287 -7.18 -8.60 9.48
CA THR A 287 -6.38 -9.83 9.62
C THR A 287 -5.87 -10.01 11.05
N MET A 288 -5.40 -8.93 11.71
CA MET A 288 -4.91 -9.02 13.08
C MET A 288 -6.00 -9.52 14.05
N PRO A 289 -7.17 -8.88 14.20
CA PRO A 289 -8.21 -9.40 15.06
C PRO A 289 -8.74 -10.78 14.61
N ALA A 290 -8.84 -11.04 13.30
CA ALA A 290 -9.33 -12.31 12.80
C ALA A 290 -8.44 -13.49 13.22
N ILE A 291 -7.13 -13.42 12.98
CA ILE A 291 -6.25 -14.52 13.39
C ILE A 291 -6.09 -14.60 14.91
N THR A 292 -6.12 -13.48 15.62
CA THR A 292 -6.07 -13.47 17.09
C THR A 292 -7.26 -14.21 17.68
N GLN A 293 -8.47 -13.97 17.17
CA GLN A 293 -9.66 -14.67 17.63
C GLN A 293 -9.65 -16.15 17.19
N HIS A 294 -9.41 -16.40 15.90
CA HIS A 294 -9.65 -17.69 15.28
C HIS A 294 -8.53 -18.72 15.53
N ILE A 295 -7.26 -18.26 15.49
CA ILE A 295 -6.09 -19.15 15.61
C ILE A 295 -5.55 -19.16 17.07
N TRP A 296 -5.50 -17.99 17.73
CA TRP A 296 -5.03 -17.88 19.11
C TRP A 296 -6.13 -18.01 20.15
N GLY A 297 -7.40 -18.13 19.73
CA GLY A 297 -8.54 -18.37 20.64
C GLY A 297 -8.88 -17.22 21.57
N VAL A 298 -8.49 -16.00 21.22
CA VAL A 298 -8.80 -14.80 22.02
C VAL A 298 -10.20 -14.31 21.73
N ASP A 299 -11.04 -14.28 22.74
CA ASP A 299 -12.44 -13.84 22.63
C ASP A 299 -12.52 -12.36 22.17
N ALA A 300 -13.55 -12.05 21.37
CA ALA A 300 -13.81 -10.71 20.79
C ALA A 300 -13.91 -9.61 21.86
N LYS A 301 -14.40 -9.93 23.08
CA LYS A 301 -14.49 -8.98 24.19
C LYS A 301 -13.14 -8.34 24.58
N TRP A 302 -12.02 -9.02 24.31
CA TRP A 302 -10.69 -8.48 24.57
C TRP A 302 -10.25 -7.39 23.56
N PHE A 303 -11.10 -7.05 22.60
CA PHE A 303 -10.98 -5.91 21.70
C PHE A 303 -11.99 -4.80 22.02
N ASP A 304 -12.81 -4.95 23.08
CA ASP A 304 -13.78 -3.94 23.54
C ASP A 304 -13.15 -3.04 24.62
N PRO A 305 -12.93 -1.75 24.34
CA PRO A 305 -12.36 -0.81 25.29
C PRO A 305 -13.17 -0.69 26.60
N HIS A 306 -14.50 -0.74 26.52
CA HIS A 306 -15.34 -0.67 27.74
C HIS A 306 -15.17 -1.90 28.62
N PHE A 307 -15.00 -3.08 28.01
CA PHE A 307 -14.68 -4.29 28.76
C PHE A 307 -13.30 -4.20 29.41
N LEU A 308 -12.30 -3.70 28.68
CA LEU A 308 -10.93 -3.53 29.19
C LEU A 308 -10.85 -2.51 30.32
N GLU A 309 -11.58 -1.38 30.21
CA GLU A 309 -11.67 -0.35 31.25
C GLU A 309 -12.27 -0.93 32.55
N LYS A 310 -13.32 -1.76 32.42
CA LYS A 310 -13.98 -2.39 33.58
C LYS A 310 -13.08 -3.39 34.30
N ILE A 311 -12.24 -4.13 33.57
CA ILE A 311 -11.35 -5.15 34.14
C ILE A 311 -10.05 -4.52 34.67
N GLY A 312 -9.59 -3.42 34.08
CA GLY A 312 -8.39 -2.67 34.47
C GLY A 312 -7.06 -3.32 34.05
N THR A 313 -6.99 -4.65 33.96
CA THR A 313 -5.75 -5.36 33.56
C THR A 313 -6.06 -6.50 32.60
N ILE A 314 -5.27 -6.61 31.54
CA ILE A 314 -5.34 -7.72 30.58
C ILE A 314 -4.56 -8.92 31.19
N PRO A 315 -5.15 -10.12 31.28
CA PRO A 315 -4.42 -11.32 31.73
C PRO A 315 -3.19 -11.57 30.87
N ALA A 316 -2.08 -11.97 31.47
CA ALA A 316 -0.80 -12.14 30.80
C ALA A 316 -0.85 -13.11 29.60
N ASN A 317 -1.64 -14.19 29.70
CA ASN A 317 -1.84 -15.13 28.62
C ASN A 317 -2.57 -14.50 27.41
N ILE A 318 -3.55 -13.63 27.64
CA ILE A 318 -4.28 -12.91 26.59
C ILE A 318 -3.37 -11.87 25.93
N ALA A 319 -2.63 -11.10 26.74
CA ALA A 319 -1.67 -10.12 26.22
C ALA A 319 -0.59 -10.80 25.37
N ALA A 320 -0.04 -11.94 25.82
CA ALA A 320 0.93 -12.72 25.07
C ALA A 320 0.34 -13.28 23.76
N ALA A 321 -0.90 -13.79 23.77
CA ALA A 321 -1.57 -14.29 22.59
C ALA A 321 -1.81 -13.18 21.55
N LYS A 322 -2.30 -12.00 21.98
CA LYS A 322 -2.46 -10.83 21.12
C LYS A 322 -1.12 -10.36 20.51
N GLY A 323 -0.06 -10.34 21.34
CA GLY A 323 1.28 -10.01 20.89
C GLY A 323 1.81 -10.97 19.84
N ALA A 324 1.73 -12.29 20.10
CA ALA A 324 2.17 -13.32 19.17
C ALA A 324 1.39 -13.30 17.85
N ALA A 325 0.07 -13.12 17.91
CA ALA A 325 -0.77 -12.96 16.72
C ALA A 325 -0.38 -11.71 15.91
N GLY A 326 -0.13 -10.58 16.59
CA GLY A 326 0.32 -9.34 15.94
C GLY A 326 1.64 -9.51 15.19
N ASP A 327 2.63 -10.16 15.79
CA ASP A 327 3.90 -10.48 15.12
C ASP A 327 3.68 -11.41 13.93
N TRP A 328 2.75 -12.38 14.05
CA TRP A 328 2.46 -13.32 12.98
C TRP A 328 1.77 -12.66 11.78
N VAL A 329 0.99 -11.58 11.99
CA VAL A 329 0.50 -10.74 10.88
C VAL A 329 1.65 -10.23 10.03
N GLY A 330 2.71 -9.73 10.64
CA GLY A 330 3.90 -9.29 9.94
C GLY A 330 4.52 -10.40 9.08
N ILE A 331 4.61 -11.63 9.62
CA ILE A 331 5.14 -12.79 8.91
C ILE A 331 4.28 -13.15 7.70
N ILE A 332 2.96 -13.26 7.86
CA ILE A 332 2.08 -13.63 6.74
C ILE A 332 1.98 -12.51 5.70
N PHE A 333 2.13 -11.24 6.11
CA PHE A 333 2.18 -10.12 5.16
C PHE A 333 3.50 -10.09 4.37
N ALA A 334 4.61 -10.44 5.01
CA ALA A 334 5.86 -10.69 4.30
C ALA A 334 5.74 -11.88 3.33
N ALA A 335 5.06 -12.96 3.76
CA ALA A 335 4.88 -14.15 2.95
C ALA A 335 4.06 -13.88 1.68
N TYR A 336 2.87 -13.24 1.78
CA TYR A 336 2.11 -12.95 0.55
C TYR A 336 2.88 -12.00 -0.38
N SER A 337 3.64 -11.05 0.17
CA SER A 337 4.47 -10.13 -0.62
C SER A 337 5.59 -10.89 -1.35
N LEU A 338 6.23 -11.86 -0.68
CA LEU A 338 7.23 -12.73 -1.29
C LEU A 338 6.61 -13.61 -2.40
N PHE A 339 5.47 -14.24 -2.15
CA PHE A 339 4.75 -15.04 -3.15
C PHE A 339 4.32 -14.17 -4.34
N ALA A 340 3.88 -12.93 -4.11
CA ALA A 340 3.57 -11.98 -5.17
C ALA A 340 4.80 -11.65 -6.02
N ALA A 341 5.95 -11.41 -5.38
CA ALA A 341 7.21 -11.15 -6.08
C ALA A 341 7.62 -12.33 -6.98
N ILE A 342 7.56 -13.55 -6.45
CA ILE A 342 7.87 -14.78 -7.21
C ILE A 342 6.88 -14.94 -8.37
N TYR A 343 5.57 -14.81 -8.11
CA TYR A 343 4.55 -14.97 -9.13
C TYR A 343 4.65 -13.91 -10.24
N SER A 344 5.03 -12.69 -9.90
CA SER A 344 5.18 -11.60 -10.87
C SER A 344 6.23 -11.88 -11.94
N ILE A 345 7.25 -12.70 -11.65
CA ILE A 345 8.27 -13.12 -12.64
C ILE A 345 7.63 -13.91 -13.78
N PHE A 346 6.63 -14.73 -13.46
CA PHE A 346 5.96 -15.60 -14.43
C PHE A 346 4.71 -14.95 -15.04
N LEU A 347 4.16 -13.92 -14.38
CA LEU A 347 2.86 -13.33 -14.68
C LEU A 347 2.73 -12.87 -16.13
N SER A 348 3.75 -12.21 -16.66
CA SER A 348 3.76 -11.73 -18.06
C SER A 348 3.76 -12.89 -19.07
N LYS A 349 4.56 -13.93 -18.81
CA LYS A 349 4.61 -15.11 -19.67
C LYS A 349 3.28 -15.88 -19.64
N LEU A 350 2.70 -16.07 -18.47
CA LEU A 350 1.39 -16.71 -18.29
C LEU A 350 0.29 -15.92 -19.00
N ALA A 351 0.26 -14.59 -18.83
CA ALA A 351 -0.72 -13.72 -19.47
C ALA A 351 -0.62 -13.73 -21.01
N ASN A 352 0.59 -13.84 -21.56
CA ASN A 352 0.80 -13.94 -23.00
C ASN A 352 0.40 -15.34 -23.54
N THR A 353 0.53 -16.40 -22.74
CA THR A 353 0.20 -17.77 -23.16
C THR A 353 -1.29 -18.08 -23.04
N PHE A 354 -1.91 -17.72 -21.92
CA PHE A 354 -3.29 -18.09 -21.58
C PHE A 354 -4.29 -16.93 -21.72
N GLY A 355 -3.81 -15.72 -22.02
CA GLY A 355 -4.61 -14.51 -22.06
C GLY A 355 -4.64 -13.75 -20.75
N ARG A 356 -4.63 -12.40 -20.82
CA ARG A 356 -4.57 -11.50 -19.66
C ARG A 356 -5.78 -11.66 -18.75
N LYS A 357 -6.97 -11.78 -19.31
CA LYS A 357 -8.23 -11.95 -18.55
C LYS A 357 -8.26 -13.26 -17.77
N VAL A 358 -7.85 -14.37 -18.41
CA VAL A 358 -7.84 -15.70 -17.78
C VAL A 358 -6.92 -15.68 -16.57
N ILE A 359 -5.68 -15.19 -16.75
CA ILE A 359 -4.70 -15.15 -15.65
C ILE A 359 -5.14 -14.18 -14.56
N TYR A 360 -5.74 -13.03 -14.91
CA TYR A 360 -6.26 -12.10 -13.91
C TYR A 360 -7.39 -12.74 -13.09
N SER A 361 -8.37 -13.36 -13.75
CA SER A 361 -9.48 -14.06 -13.10
C SER A 361 -9.00 -15.19 -12.20
N LEU A 362 -8.10 -16.06 -12.68
CA LEU A 362 -7.55 -17.16 -11.89
C LEU A 362 -6.76 -16.68 -10.68
N SER A 363 -6.01 -15.58 -10.82
CA SER A 363 -5.26 -14.99 -9.70
C SER A 363 -6.20 -14.43 -8.63
N LEU A 364 -7.26 -13.71 -9.01
CA LEU A 364 -8.27 -13.23 -8.06
C LEU A 364 -9.03 -14.38 -7.40
N LEU A 365 -9.36 -15.42 -8.16
CA LEU A 365 -10.01 -16.62 -7.63
C LEU A 365 -9.12 -17.30 -6.57
N ALA A 366 -7.82 -17.45 -6.85
CA ALA A 366 -6.86 -18.02 -5.91
C ALA A 366 -6.78 -17.18 -4.62
N GLY A 367 -6.77 -15.85 -4.72
CA GLY A 367 -6.80 -14.96 -3.56
C GLY A 367 -8.08 -15.07 -2.76
N GLY A 368 -9.23 -15.13 -3.42
CA GLY A 368 -10.53 -15.29 -2.77
C GLY A 368 -10.68 -16.62 -2.04
N ILE A 369 -10.24 -17.72 -2.68
CA ILE A 369 -10.17 -19.04 -2.05
C ILE A 369 -9.18 -19.01 -0.87
N GLY A 370 -8.04 -18.32 -1.03
CA GLY A 370 -7.08 -18.12 0.06
C GLY A 370 -7.74 -17.49 1.28
N TYR A 371 -8.45 -16.37 1.15
CA TYR A 371 -9.13 -15.75 2.29
C TYR A 371 -10.19 -16.65 2.92
N ILE A 372 -11.03 -17.32 2.11
CA ILE A 372 -12.07 -18.22 2.63
C ILE A 372 -11.45 -19.42 3.33
N SER A 373 -10.34 -19.94 2.83
CA SER A 373 -9.69 -21.11 3.41
C SER A 373 -9.14 -20.89 4.82
N ILE A 374 -8.88 -19.63 5.23
CA ILE A 374 -8.46 -19.29 6.60
C ILE A 374 -9.51 -19.75 7.62
N MET A 375 -10.80 -19.67 7.28
CA MET A 375 -11.90 -20.07 8.16
C MET A 375 -11.83 -21.58 8.54
N PHE A 376 -11.23 -22.40 7.70
CA PHE A 376 -11.13 -23.86 7.92
C PHE A 376 -9.83 -24.26 8.66
N ILE A 377 -9.02 -23.29 9.08
CA ILE A 377 -7.77 -23.52 9.82
C ILE A 377 -8.05 -23.32 11.31
N GLU A 378 -8.60 -24.33 11.99
CA GLU A 378 -9.05 -24.21 13.39
C GLU A 378 -8.07 -24.80 14.42
N ASN A 379 -6.86 -25.14 14.03
CA ASN A 379 -5.94 -25.85 14.92
C ASN A 379 -5.16 -24.90 15.85
N SER A 380 -5.52 -24.89 17.12
CA SER A 380 -4.89 -24.12 18.19
C SER A 380 -3.82 -24.91 18.98
N GLN A 381 -3.52 -26.16 18.61
CA GLN A 381 -2.49 -26.95 19.29
C GLN A 381 -1.12 -26.31 19.14
N PRO A 382 -0.34 -26.19 20.25
CA PRO A 382 0.99 -25.61 20.19
C PRO A 382 1.94 -26.50 19.38
N THR A 383 2.65 -25.89 18.45
CA THR A 383 3.63 -26.55 17.58
C THR A 383 4.95 -25.80 17.64
N LEU A 384 6.06 -26.53 17.80
CA LEU A 384 7.39 -25.97 17.75
C LEU A 384 7.82 -25.77 16.30
N VAL A 385 8.09 -24.52 15.92
CA VAL A 385 8.57 -24.16 14.60
C VAL A 385 10.05 -23.76 14.68
N ASN A 386 10.89 -24.46 13.94
CA ASN A 386 12.30 -24.14 13.80
C ASN A 386 12.46 -23.13 12.65
N LEU A 387 12.72 -21.88 12.97
CA LEU A 387 13.15 -20.87 12.02
C LEU A 387 14.69 -20.85 11.97
N VAL A 388 15.26 -20.36 10.89
CA VAL A 388 16.73 -20.35 10.67
C VAL A 388 17.50 -19.73 11.85
N ILE A 389 16.90 -18.76 12.53
CA ILE A 389 17.54 -17.94 13.56
C ILE A 389 16.97 -18.15 14.96
N THR A 390 15.81 -18.79 15.09
CA THR A 390 15.15 -19.00 16.39
C THR A 390 14.16 -20.17 16.34
N GLN A 391 13.79 -20.69 17.53
CA GLN A 391 12.71 -21.66 17.69
C GLN A 391 11.55 -20.98 18.43
N ILE A 392 10.35 -21.13 17.93
CA ILE A 392 9.15 -20.55 18.51
C ILE A 392 8.06 -21.60 18.65
N THR A 393 7.21 -21.43 19.65
CA THR A 393 6.00 -22.22 19.79
C THR A 393 4.80 -21.37 19.37
N VAL A 394 4.08 -21.83 18.34
CA VAL A 394 2.89 -21.16 17.83
C VAL A 394 1.77 -22.18 17.64
N PRO A 395 0.49 -21.76 17.57
CA PRO A 395 -0.59 -22.65 17.15
C PRO A 395 -0.28 -23.24 15.77
N GLN A 396 -0.55 -24.52 15.56
CA GLN A 396 -0.31 -25.19 14.26
C GLN A 396 -1.06 -24.48 13.13
N GLY A 397 -2.26 -23.96 13.40
CA GLY A 397 -3.02 -23.17 12.45
C GLY A 397 -2.28 -21.92 11.97
N ALA A 398 -1.43 -21.32 12.80
CA ALA A 398 -0.61 -20.18 12.38
C ALA A 398 0.35 -20.54 11.23
N VAL A 399 0.98 -21.72 11.30
CA VAL A 399 1.84 -22.22 10.21
C VAL A 399 1.03 -22.51 8.95
N ALA A 400 -0.17 -23.07 9.09
CA ALA A 400 -1.03 -23.35 7.97
C ALA A 400 -1.47 -22.11 7.19
N LEU A 401 -1.42 -20.91 7.80
CA LEU A 401 -1.74 -19.62 7.13
C LEU A 401 -0.82 -19.30 5.94
N PHE A 402 0.36 -19.93 5.83
CA PHE A 402 1.21 -19.74 4.65
C PHE A 402 0.55 -20.24 3.35
N ILE A 403 -0.31 -21.25 3.42
CA ILE A 403 -1.00 -21.81 2.25
C ILE A 403 -1.96 -20.79 1.62
N PRO A 404 -2.93 -20.21 2.36
CA PRO A 404 -3.76 -19.12 1.84
C PRO A 404 -2.96 -17.93 1.29
N MET A 405 -1.81 -17.61 1.90
CA MET A 405 -1.00 -16.46 1.47
C MET A 405 -0.39 -16.63 0.08
N ILE A 406 -0.26 -17.86 -0.43
CA ILE A 406 0.13 -18.09 -1.84
C ILE A 406 -0.92 -17.49 -2.77
N GLY A 407 -2.20 -17.84 -2.56
CA GLY A 407 -3.32 -17.30 -3.35
C GLY A 407 -3.45 -15.79 -3.24
N VAL A 408 -3.31 -15.26 -2.02
CA VAL A 408 -3.32 -13.80 -1.76
C VAL A 408 -2.18 -13.10 -2.50
N GLY A 409 -0.98 -13.67 -2.51
CA GLY A 409 0.17 -13.15 -3.24
C GLY A 409 -0.05 -13.14 -4.76
N MET A 410 -0.65 -14.21 -5.31
CA MET A 410 -1.03 -14.26 -6.72
C MET A 410 -2.04 -13.16 -7.08
N ALA A 411 -3.07 -12.96 -6.26
CA ALA A 411 -4.06 -11.91 -6.46
C ALA A 411 -3.41 -10.53 -6.39
N TRP A 412 -2.56 -10.27 -5.40
CA TRP A 412 -1.85 -9.01 -5.23
C TRP A 412 -1.01 -8.63 -6.45
N ALA A 413 -0.18 -9.57 -6.94
CA ALA A 413 0.64 -9.35 -8.14
C ALA A 413 -0.23 -9.04 -9.38
N ALA A 414 -1.34 -9.75 -9.55
CA ALA A 414 -2.24 -9.55 -10.67
C ALA A 414 -3.01 -8.23 -10.60
N ILE A 415 -3.48 -7.81 -9.41
CA ILE A 415 -4.16 -6.53 -9.18
C ILE A 415 -3.26 -5.34 -9.53
N LEU A 416 -1.96 -5.45 -9.24
CA LEU A 416 -1.00 -4.39 -9.54
C LEU A 416 -0.59 -4.30 -11.01
N ALA A 417 -0.77 -5.35 -11.80
CA ALA A 417 -0.26 -5.43 -13.18
C ALA A 417 -1.36 -5.50 -14.24
N MET A 418 -2.32 -6.40 -14.08
CA MET A 418 -3.27 -6.75 -15.15
C MET A 418 -4.24 -5.62 -15.53
N PRO A 419 -4.84 -4.87 -14.60
CA PRO A 419 -5.72 -3.76 -14.95
C PRO A 419 -5.03 -2.72 -15.84
N TYR A 420 -3.79 -2.38 -15.50
CA TYR A 420 -3.02 -1.40 -16.27
C TYR A 420 -2.60 -1.93 -17.62
N ALA A 421 -2.25 -3.21 -17.74
CA ALA A 421 -1.91 -3.86 -19.00
C ALA A 421 -3.11 -3.92 -19.96
N ILE A 422 -4.32 -4.18 -19.44
CA ILE A 422 -5.55 -4.19 -20.24
C ILE A 422 -5.97 -2.76 -20.61
N LEU A 423 -5.88 -1.82 -19.65
CA LEU A 423 -6.30 -0.44 -19.83
C LEU A 423 -5.42 0.32 -20.85
N ALA A 424 -4.11 0.07 -20.84
CA ALA A 424 -3.15 0.75 -21.73
C ALA A 424 -3.50 0.61 -23.21
N GLY A 425 -4.11 -0.52 -23.61
CA GLY A 425 -4.55 -0.76 -24.99
C GLY A 425 -5.88 -0.08 -25.38
N SER A 426 -6.61 0.48 -24.41
CA SER A 426 -7.97 1.02 -24.62
C SER A 426 -8.08 2.54 -24.48
N LEU A 427 -7.00 3.22 -24.06
CA LEU A 427 -7.03 4.66 -23.80
C LEU A 427 -6.56 5.49 -25.01
N PRO A 428 -7.24 6.62 -25.30
CA PRO A 428 -6.74 7.60 -26.26
C PRO A 428 -5.42 8.22 -25.78
N VAL A 429 -4.38 8.20 -26.63
CA VAL A 429 -3.03 8.67 -26.29
C VAL A 429 -3.02 10.09 -25.72
N LYS A 430 -3.85 11.00 -26.25
CA LYS A 430 -3.92 12.41 -25.81
C LYS A 430 -4.55 12.62 -24.42
N GLN A 431 -5.27 11.64 -23.89
CA GLN A 431 -6.03 11.77 -22.63
C GLN A 431 -5.63 10.72 -21.59
N THR A 432 -4.55 9.97 -21.83
CA THR A 432 -4.11 8.88 -20.96
C THR A 432 -3.91 9.33 -19.51
N GLY A 433 -3.30 10.49 -19.28
CA GLY A 433 -3.06 11.00 -17.91
C GLY A 433 -4.35 11.27 -17.14
N VAL A 434 -5.35 11.88 -17.79
CA VAL A 434 -6.65 12.18 -17.17
C VAL A 434 -7.39 10.89 -16.81
N TYR A 435 -7.43 9.92 -17.71
CA TYR A 435 -8.08 8.64 -17.45
C TYR A 435 -7.34 7.80 -16.41
N MET A 436 -6.00 7.87 -16.33
CA MET A 436 -5.25 7.23 -15.25
C MET A 436 -5.56 7.85 -13.89
N GLY A 437 -5.76 9.17 -13.82
CA GLY A 437 -6.23 9.85 -12.60
C GLY A 437 -7.62 9.36 -12.16
N ILE A 438 -8.56 9.20 -13.11
CA ILE A 438 -9.90 8.64 -12.83
C ILE A 438 -9.78 7.18 -12.41
N PHE A 439 -8.85 6.41 -12.99
CA PHE A 439 -8.64 5.02 -12.62
C PHE A 439 -8.15 4.86 -11.18
N ASN A 440 -7.32 5.77 -10.68
CA ASN A 440 -6.93 5.79 -9.27
C ASN A 440 -8.13 5.99 -8.34
N PHE A 441 -9.16 6.71 -8.76
CA PHE A 441 -10.40 6.81 -8.00
C PHE A 441 -11.12 5.44 -7.88
N THR A 442 -11.05 4.60 -8.92
CA THR A 442 -11.64 3.24 -8.86
C THR A 442 -10.91 2.31 -7.90
N ILE A 443 -9.70 2.66 -7.47
CA ILE A 443 -8.92 1.98 -6.44
C ILE A 443 -9.34 2.46 -5.04
N ALA A 444 -9.46 3.77 -4.86
CA ALA A 444 -9.71 4.36 -3.55
C ALA A 444 -11.18 4.29 -3.14
N ALA A 445 -12.13 4.42 -4.08
CA ALA A 445 -13.56 4.40 -3.77
C ALA A 445 -14.01 3.10 -3.07
N PRO A 446 -13.65 1.88 -3.51
CA PRO A 446 -14.01 0.65 -2.79
C PRO A 446 -13.39 0.55 -1.40
N GLN A 447 -12.19 1.09 -1.20
CA GLN A 447 -11.56 1.14 0.13
C GLN A 447 -12.34 2.09 1.05
N ILE A 448 -12.82 3.23 0.54
CA ILE A 448 -13.67 4.15 1.30
C ILE A 448 -15.00 3.48 1.66
N VAL A 449 -15.65 2.80 0.71
CA VAL A 449 -16.87 2.03 0.98
C VAL A 449 -16.64 0.96 2.04
N SER A 450 -15.55 0.20 1.91
CA SER A 450 -15.16 -0.82 2.88
C SER A 450 -14.92 -0.20 4.26
N GLY A 451 -14.19 0.92 4.34
CA GLY A 451 -13.89 1.60 5.59
C GLY A 451 -15.14 2.10 6.33
N ILE A 452 -16.16 2.55 5.60
CA ILE A 452 -17.43 3.01 6.19
C ILE A 452 -18.27 1.83 6.68
N PHE A 453 -18.36 0.75 5.91
CA PHE A 453 -19.33 -0.30 6.17
C PHE A 453 -18.75 -1.54 6.86
N ALA A 454 -17.44 -1.84 6.74
CA ALA A 454 -16.88 -3.09 7.23
C ALA A 454 -17.00 -3.24 8.76
N GLY A 455 -16.78 -2.17 9.53
CA GLY A 455 -16.95 -2.19 10.98
C GLY A 455 -18.41 -2.48 11.38
N TRP A 456 -19.36 -1.76 10.78
CA TRP A 456 -20.77 -2.01 11.01
C TRP A 456 -21.19 -3.44 10.62
N ILE A 457 -20.74 -3.95 9.48
CA ILE A 457 -21.01 -5.34 9.08
C ILE A 457 -20.43 -6.32 10.11
N LEU A 458 -19.20 -6.08 10.60
CA LEU A 458 -18.57 -6.93 11.59
C LEU A 458 -19.38 -7.01 12.89
N THR A 459 -19.89 -5.88 13.39
CA THR A 459 -20.63 -5.84 14.64
C THR A 459 -22.09 -6.27 14.46
N ALA A 460 -22.80 -5.71 13.49
CA ALA A 460 -24.24 -5.92 13.34
C ALA A 460 -24.63 -7.24 12.67
N VAL A 461 -23.74 -7.79 11.79
CA VAL A 461 -24.02 -9.02 11.02
C VAL A 461 -23.25 -10.21 11.54
N PHE A 462 -21.98 -9.98 11.95
CA PHE A 462 -21.07 -11.05 12.31
C PHE A 462 -20.76 -11.14 13.81
N ASP A 463 -21.47 -10.38 14.63
CA ASP A 463 -21.35 -10.42 16.10
C ASP A 463 -19.89 -10.37 16.60
N ASN A 464 -19.10 -9.48 16.02
CA ASN A 464 -17.67 -9.29 16.27
C ASN A 464 -16.76 -10.49 15.96
N HIS A 465 -17.24 -11.50 15.22
CA HIS A 465 -16.40 -12.61 14.74
C HIS A 465 -15.59 -12.18 13.50
N ALA A 466 -14.39 -11.73 13.72
CA ALA A 466 -13.56 -11.12 12.67
C ALA A 466 -13.19 -12.07 11.52
N ILE A 467 -13.22 -13.38 11.72
CA ILE A 467 -12.99 -14.35 10.63
C ILE A 467 -14.08 -14.26 9.55
N ASN A 468 -15.33 -13.94 9.91
CA ASN A 468 -16.42 -13.85 8.97
C ASN A 468 -16.28 -12.65 8.01
N ILE A 469 -15.65 -11.55 8.46
CA ILE A 469 -15.38 -10.44 7.57
C ILE A 469 -14.23 -10.73 6.60
N ILE A 470 -13.26 -11.57 6.99
CA ILE A 470 -12.24 -12.10 6.06
C ILE A 470 -12.89 -13.02 5.01
N MET A 471 -13.88 -13.83 5.40
CA MET A 471 -14.66 -14.63 4.46
C MET A 471 -15.44 -13.73 3.47
N LEU A 472 -16.02 -12.62 3.94
CA LEU A 472 -16.66 -11.61 3.07
C LEU A 472 -15.65 -11.02 2.07
N ALA A 473 -14.42 -10.71 2.52
CA ALA A 473 -13.35 -10.27 1.65
C ALA A 473 -13.02 -11.31 0.56
N GLY A 474 -12.92 -12.58 0.94
CA GLY A 474 -12.72 -13.68 -0.01
C GLY A 474 -13.84 -13.80 -1.04
N SER A 475 -15.08 -13.71 -0.59
CA SER A 475 -16.27 -13.71 -1.45
C SER A 475 -16.27 -12.53 -2.42
N SER A 476 -15.93 -11.33 -1.94
CA SER A 476 -15.74 -10.15 -2.78
C SER A 476 -14.66 -10.36 -3.83
N MET A 477 -13.51 -10.94 -3.46
CA MET A 477 -12.42 -11.22 -4.41
C MET A 477 -12.85 -12.20 -5.51
N ILE A 478 -13.67 -13.22 -5.17
CA ILE A 478 -14.25 -14.16 -6.15
C ILE A 478 -15.23 -13.45 -7.08
N LEU A 479 -16.06 -12.53 -6.56
CA LEU A 479 -16.92 -11.70 -7.41
C LEU A 479 -16.07 -10.83 -8.37
N GLY A 480 -14.93 -10.34 -7.92
CA GLY A 480 -13.94 -9.68 -8.77
C GLY A 480 -13.43 -10.59 -9.88
N ALA A 481 -13.10 -11.85 -9.56
CA ALA A 481 -12.68 -12.85 -10.54
C ALA A 481 -13.75 -13.12 -11.62
N ILE A 482 -15.01 -13.21 -11.21
CA ILE A 482 -16.15 -13.36 -12.13
C ILE A 482 -16.32 -12.09 -12.98
N ALA A 483 -16.19 -10.91 -12.37
CA ALA A 483 -16.32 -9.63 -13.07
C ALA A 483 -15.29 -9.46 -14.20
N VAL A 484 -14.10 -10.06 -14.09
CA VAL A 484 -13.07 -10.06 -15.15
C VAL A 484 -13.61 -10.65 -16.46
N TYR A 485 -14.50 -11.65 -16.39
CA TYR A 485 -15.08 -12.26 -17.60
C TYR A 485 -15.77 -11.23 -18.52
N PHE A 486 -16.40 -10.23 -17.92
CA PHE A 486 -17.14 -9.19 -18.65
C PHE A 486 -16.22 -8.10 -19.21
N VAL A 487 -14.93 -8.07 -18.84
CA VAL A 487 -13.97 -7.06 -19.32
C VAL A 487 -13.65 -7.30 -20.80
N LYS A 488 -13.75 -6.25 -21.63
CA LYS A 488 -13.32 -6.27 -23.02
C LYS A 488 -11.83 -5.91 -23.09
N ASP A 489 -10.98 -6.89 -23.42
CA ASP A 489 -9.55 -6.66 -23.67
C ASP A 489 -9.34 -6.33 -25.16
N PRO A 490 -8.85 -5.13 -25.51
CA PRO A 490 -8.59 -4.76 -26.92
C PRO A 490 -7.56 -5.67 -27.60
N ALA A 491 -6.63 -6.25 -26.87
CA ALA A 491 -5.63 -7.16 -27.44
C ALA A 491 -6.25 -8.49 -27.89
N GLU A 492 -7.28 -8.99 -27.20
CA GLU A 492 -8.01 -10.20 -27.61
C GLU A 492 -8.95 -9.95 -28.80
N GLN A 493 -9.42 -8.69 -28.98
CA GLN A 493 -10.29 -8.32 -30.11
C GLN A 493 -9.53 -8.20 -31.42
N ASN A 494 -8.25 -7.79 -31.35
CA ASN A 494 -7.40 -7.65 -32.54
C ASN A 494 -6.75 -8.98 -32.97
N ALA A 495 -6.82 -10.03 -32.13
CA ALA A 495 -6.27 -11.36 -32.42
C ALA A 495 -7.30 -12.33 -33.06
N LYS A 496 -8.57 -11.93 -33.12
CA LYS A 496 -9.67 -12.60 -33.84
C LYS A 496 -9.95 -11.91 -35.17
#